data_3694dacad2e70b6984a9859a472aa4b6
#
_entry.id   3694dacad2e70b6984a9859a472aa4b6
#
_cell.length_a   1.000
_cell.length_b   1.000
_cell.length_c   1.000
_cell.angle_alpha   90.00
_cell.angle_beta   90.00
_cell.angle_gamma   90.00
#
_symmetry.space_group_name_H-M   'P 1'
#
loop_
_entity.id
_entity.type
_entity.pdbx_description
1 polymer ?
#
loop_
_entity_poly.entity_id
_entity_poly.type
_entity_poly.pdbx_seq_one_letter_code
_entity_poly.pdbx_strand_id
1 'polypeptide(L)'
;GTDTGARLLANSAKKYVGQTLVIENKPGADGKIGWTELSKSKPDGYTLGFINLPTYTTLAVQKGTAFDETSIVPICNHLTETAVVVVKNDAKWKDLKELVADAQANPGKIKASTNGVQASNHTAAQLLSTSAGFEYNAVPYGGTADQLLALRQGEVDFSCAKVADVAKLINGENPELRILGIFDEKRDPLLPDVPTLGELGYYNKWYGSARALVA
;
A
#
# COMPACT_ATOMS: atom_id res chain seq x y z
N GLY A 1 -7.08 2.84 6.49
CA GLY A 1 -6.60 1.58 6.08
C GLY A 1 -7.31 0.36 6.65
N THR A 2 -6.57 -0.62 7.15
CA THR A 2 -7.10 -1.95 7.57
C THR A 2 -8.14 -1.85 8.68
N ASP A 3 -7.89 -1.08 9.75
CA ASP A 3 -8.85 -0.89 10.85
C ASP A 3 -10.19 -0.32 10.37
N THR A 4 -10.15 0.70 9.52
CA THR A 4 -11.37 1.30 8.96
C THR A 4 -12.18 0.28 8.14
N GLY A 5 -11.50 -0.51 7.28
CA GLY A 5 -12.14 -1.56 6.50
C GLY A 5 -12.76 -2.65 7.37
N ALA A 6 -12.04 -3.11 8.39
CA ALA A 6 -12.53 -4.11 9.33
C ALA A 6 -13.78 -3.63 10.08
N ARG A 7 -13.81 -2.38 10.55
CA ARG A 7 -14.97 -1.79 11.25
C ARG A 7 -16.18 -1.63 10.33
N LEU A 8 -15.96 -1.21 9.09
CA LEU A 8 -17.04 -1.11 8.09
C LEU A 8 -17.65 -2.48 7.81
N LEU A 9 -16.81 -3.51 7.62
CA LEU A 9 -17.27 -4.87 7.43
C LEU A 9 -18.02 -5.38 8.67
N ALA A 10 -17.46 -5.20 9.86
CA ALA A 10 -18.07 -5.64 11.12
C ALA A 10 -19.47 -5.04 11.34
N ASN A 11 -19.64 -3.74 11.08
CA ASN A 11 -20.94 -3.08 11.18
C ASN A 11 -21.99 -3.66 10.23
N SER A 12 -21.56 -4.01 9.01
CA SER A 12 -22.46 -4.60 8.01
C SER A 12 -22.73 -6.08 8.27
N ALA A 13 -21.73 -6.82 8.77
CA ALA A 13 -21.82 -8.26 9.00
C ALA A 13 -22.77 -8.63 10.15
N LYS A 14 -22.93 -7.76 11.17
CA LYS A 14 -23.75 -8.03 12.36
C LYS A 14 -25.15 -8.56 12.03
N LYS A 15 -25.80 -7.99 11.02
CA LYS A 15 -27.15 -8.39 10.61
C LYS A 15 -27.23 -9.80 9.98
N TYR A 16 -26.09 -10.33 9.51
CA TYR A 16 -26.03 -11.64 8.87
C TYR A 16 -25.51 -12.73 9.81
N VAL A 17 -24.51 -12.41 10.65
CA VAL A 17 -23.94 -13.39 11.58
C VAL A 17 -24.63 -13.45 12.93
N GLY A 18 -25.58 -12.52 13.20
CA GLY A 18 -26.37 -12.49 14.43
C GLY A 18 -25.58 -12.10 15.70
N GLN A 19 -24.29 -11.82 15.57
CA GLN A 19 -23.38 -11.47 16.67
C GLN A 19 -22.59 -10.20 16.34
N THR A 20 -22.14 -9.51 17.38
CA THR A 20 -21.27 -8.35 17.22
C THR A 20 -19.82 -8.80 17.03
N LEU A 21 -19.20 -8.37 15.94
CA LEU A 21 -17.77 -8.56 15.74
C LEU A 21 -16.99 -7.48 16.49
N VAL A 22 -16.17 -7.89 17.43
CA VAL A 22 -15.30 -7.00 18.21
C VAL A 22 -13.98 -6.85 17.46
N ILE A 23 -13.63 -5.60 17.10
CA ILE A 23 -12.38 -5.31 16.39
C ILE A 23 -11.28 -5.03 17.41
N GLU A 24 -10.23 -5.82 17.36
CA GLU A 24 -9.03 -5.70 18.17
C GLU A 24 -7.83 -5.37 17.27
N ASN A 25 -7.09 -4.32 17.58
CA ASN A 25 -5.89 -3.95 16.85
C ASN A 25 -4.65 -4.50 17.53
N LYS A 26 -3.83 -5.24 16.78
CA LYS A 26 -2.54 -5.81 17.22
C LYS A 26 -1.42 -5.24 16.32
N PRO A 27 -1.02 -3.98 16.51
CA PRO A 27 -0.01 -3.34 15.66
C PRO A 27 1.41 -3.87 15.95
N GLY A 28 2.32 -3.66 15.00
CA GLY A 28 3.75 -3.90 15.14
C GLY A 28 4.31 -4.85 14.09
N ALA A 29 5.59 -4.62 13.75
CA ALA A 29 6.39 -5.39 12.79
C ALA A 29 5.65 -5.65 11.46
N ASP A 30 5.09 -4.60 10.84
CA ASP A 30 4.34 -4.65 9.58
C ASP A 30 3.13 -5.61 9.59
N GLY A 31 2.56 -5.90 10.78
CA GLY A 31 1.43 -6.82 10.99
C GLY A 31 1.85 -8.21 11.52
N LYS A 32 3.14 -8.50 11.59
CA LYS A 32 3.66 -9.81 12.02
C LYS A 32 3.15 -10.22 13.40
N ILE A 33 3.00 -9.26 14.33
CA ILE A 33 2.50 -9.55 15.70
C ILE A 33 1.07 -10.07 15.66
N GLY A 34 0.16 -9.35 14.99
CA GLY A 34 -1.25 -9.73 14.90
C GLY A 34 -1.44 -11.05 14.14
N TRP A 35 -0.73 -11.25 13.04
CA TRP A 35 -0.85 -12.48 12.25
C TRP A 35 -0.22 -13.70 12.94
N THR A 36 0.82 -13.50 13.75
CA THR A 36 1.36 -14.58 14.62
C THR A 36 0.34 -14.98 15.70
N GLU A 37 -0.40 -14.03 16.27
CA GLU A 37 -1.45 -14.32 17.26
C GLU A 37 -2.63 -15.05 16.60
N LEU A 38 -3.05 -14.58 15.42
CA LEU A 38 -4.09 -15.24 14.64
C LEU A 38 -3.74 -16.70 14.32
N SER A 39 -2.54 -16.95 13.81
CA SER A 39 -2.09 -18.30 13.44
C SER A 39 -2.01 -19.31 14.62
N LYS A 40 -2.04 -18.79 15.85
CA LYS A 40 -2.05 -19.60 17.08
C LYS A 40 -3.43 -19.66 17.74
N SER A 41 -4.41 -18.98 17.19
CA SER A 41 -5.78 -18.97 17.70
C SER A 41 -6.45 -20.32 17.49
N LYS A 42 -7.49 -20.62 18.28
CA LYS A 42 -8.26 -21.85 18.08
C LYS A 42 -8.99 -21.81 16.75
N PRO A 43 -8.95 -22.88 15.95
CA PRO A 43 -9.63 -22.94 14.65
C PRO A 43 -11.14 -23.27 14.83
N ASP A 44 -11.82 -22.49 15.64
CA ASP A 44 -13.24 -22.67 15.98
C ASP A 44 -14.18 -21.65 15.27
N GLY A 45 -13.61 -20.78 14.43
CA GLY A 45 -14.35 -19.77 13.67
C GLY A 45 -14.72 -18.52 14.47
N TYR A 46 -14.33 -18.40 15.74
CA TYR A 46 -14.60 -17.21 16.56
C TYR A 46 -13.48 -16.17 16.52
N THR A 47 -12.30 -16.53 16.01
CA THR A 47 -11.20 -15.60 15.78
C THR A 47 -10.97 -15.44 14.29
N LEU A 48 -11.19 -14.22 13.80
CA LEU A 48 -11.02 -13.86 12.40
C LEU A 48 -9.92 -12.80 12.30
N GLY A 49 -9.22 -12.77 11.19
CA GLY A 49 -8.18 -11.78 10.94
C GLY A 49 -8.37 -11.02 9.64
N PHE A 50 -7.77 -9.84 9.58
CA PHE A 50 -7.56 -9.12 8.32
C PHE A 50 -6.09 -9.23 7.93
N ILE A 51 -5.83 -9.68 6.71
CA ILE A 51 -4.49 -9.65 6.14
C ILE A 51 -4.38 -8.58 5.06
N ASN A 52 -3.16 -8.08 4.89
CA ASN A 52 -2.79 -7.20 3.79
C ASN A 52 -1.88 -7.95 2.84
N LEU A 53 -2.29 -8.09 1.61
CA LEU A 53 -1.45 -8.61 0.53
C LEU A 53 -0.81 -7.45 -0.24
N PRO A 54 0.47 -7.55 -0.65
CA PRO A 54 1.36 -8.71 -0.52
C PRO A 54 2.12 -8.79 0.80
N THR A 55 1.93 -7.88 1.76
CA THR A 55 2.74 -7.83 3.01
C THR A 55 2.71 -9.16 3.77
N TYR A 56 1.52 -9.78 3.90
CA TYR A 56 1.41 -11.09 4.56
C TYR A 56 2.27 -12.14 3.87
N THR A 57 2.17 -12.29 2.54
CA THR A 57 2.94 -13.29 1.79
C THR A 57 4.45 -13.00 1.83
N THR A 58 4.84 -11.73 1.80
CA THR A 58 6.25 -11.35 1.95
C THR A 58 6.82 -11.78 3.29
N LEU A 59 6.05 -11.62 4.37
CA LEU A 59 6.47 -12.04 5.71
C LEU A 59 6.40 -13.56 5.89
N ALA A 60 5.40 -14.23 5.32
CA ALA A 60 5.19 -15.66 5.43
C ALA A 60 6.36 -16.49 4.87
N VAL A 61 7.02 -16.00 3.81
CA VAL A 61 8.19 -16.69 3.21
C VAL A 61 9.51 -16.37 3.89
N GLN A 62 9.52 -15.48 4.89
CA GLN A 62 10.76 -15.13 5.60
C GLN A 62 11.15 -16.16 6.65
N LYS A 63 12.45 -16.48 6.70
CA LYS A 63 12.99 -17.33 7.77
C LYS A 63 12.73 -16.70 9.16
N GLY A 64 12.27 -17.53 10.10
CA GLY A 64 12.00 -17.11 11.47
C GLY A 64 10.68 -16.39 11.68
N THR A 65 9.79 -16.37 10.69
CA THR A 65 8.38 -16.00 10.88
C THR A 65 7.64 -17.18 11.51
N ALA A 66 6.75 -16.89 12.46
CA ALA A 66 6.01 -17.92 13.20
C ALA A 66 4.75 -18.42 12.47
N PHE A 67 4.50 -17.93 11.26
CA PHE A 67 3.42 -18.33 10.36
C PHE A 67 3.95 -18.42 8.92
N ASP A 68 3.25 -19.16 8.11
CA ASP A 68 3.48 -19.34 6.67
C ASP A 68 2.16 -19.15 5.88
N GLU A 69 2.18 -19.41 4.59
CA GLU A 69 1.02 -19.29 3.72
C GLU A 69 -0.11 -20.28 4.04
N THR A 70 0.18 -21.35 4.78
CA THR A 70 -0.80 -22.38 5.19
C THR A 70 -1.39 -22.13 6.57
N SER A 71 -0.90 -21.14 7.30
CA SER A 71 -1.26 -20.87 8.70
C SER A 71 -2.63 -20.19 8.86
N ILE A 72 -3.29 -19.83 7.76
CA ILE A 72 -4.59 -19.18 7.73
C ILE A 72 -5.44 -19.72 6.59
N VAL A 73 -6.76 -19.63 6.74
CA VAL A 73 -7.74 -19.98 5.71
C VAL A 73 -8.38 -18.72 5.15
N PRO A 74 -8.23 -18.40 3.84
CA PRO A 74 -8.90 -17.27 3.22
C PRO A 74 -10.42 -17.47 3.21
N ILE A 75 -11.16 -16.45 3.64
CA ILE A 75 -12.63 -16.43 3.61
C ILE A 75 -13.12 -15.63 2.41
N CYS A 76 -12.71 -14.36 2.34
CA CYS A 76 -13.07 -13.51 1.20
C CYS A 76 -12.09 -12.34 1.02
N ASN A 77 -11.98 -11.87 -0.22
CA ASN A 77 -11.34 -10.58 -0.50
C ASN A 77 -12.33 -9.45 -0.16
N HIS A 78 -11.93 -8.54 0.71
CA HIS A 78 -12.72 -7.38 1.10
C HIS A 78 -12.57 -6.22 0.11
N LEU A 79 -11.34 -5.92 -0.27
CA LEU A 79 -11.05 -4.87 -1.23
C LEU A 79 -9.67 -5.07 -1.89
N THR A 80 -9.55 -4.47 -3.06
CA THR A 80 -8.30 -4.37 -3.83
C THR A 80 -8.07 -2.91 -4.17
N GLU A 81 -6.85 -2.42 -3.96
CA GLU A 81 -6.47 -1.02 -4.19
C GLU A 81 -5.21 -0.97 -5.05
N THR A 82 -5.28 -0.27 -6.16
CA THR A 82 -4.14 -0.10 -7.07
C THR A 82 -3.14 0.93 -6.52
N ALA A 83 -1.87 0.64 -6.68
CA ALA A 83 -0.79 1.54 -6.28
C ALA A 83 -0.60 2.67 -7.30
N VAL A 84 -0.22 3.83 -6.81
CA VAL A 84 0.09 5.03 -7.59
C VAL A 84 1.41 5.64 -7.13
N VAL A 85 2.10 6.31 -8.05
CA VAL A 85 3.26 7.15 -7.76
C VAL A 85 2.77 8.57 -7.56
N VAL A 86 3.10 9.16 -6.41
CA VAL A 86 2.63 10.50 -6.04
C VAL A 86 3.79 11.41 -5.67
N VAL A 87 3.63 12.68 -6.00
CA VAL A 87 4.53 13.76 -5.61
C VAL A 87 3.71 14.92 -5.05
N LYS A 88 4.38 15.86 -4.38
CA LYS A 88 3.78 17.13 -4.02
C LYS A 88 3.30 17.87 -5.26
N ASN A 89 2.19 18.61 -5.17
CA ASN A 89 1.59 19.26 -6.32
C ASN A 89 2.54 20.28 -6.98
N ASP A 90 3.37 20.96 -6.19
CA ASP A 90 4.40 21.91 -6.61
C ASP A 90 5.77 21.27 -6.87
N ALA A 91 5.86 19.94 -6.94
CA ALA A 91 7.13 19.25 -7.24
C ALA A 91 7.67 19.67 -8.62
N LYS A 92 8.99 19.73 -8.73
CA LYS A 92 9.71 20.18 -9.95
C LYS A 92 9.46 19.32 -11.18
N TRP A 93 9.12 18.04 -11.02
CA TRP A 93 8.90 17.11 -12.13
C TRP A 93 7.47 17.22 -12.66
N LYS A 94 7.29 17.41 -13.94
CA LYS A 94 5.96 17.51 -14.58
C LYS A 94 5.28 16.14 -14.68
N ASP A 95 6.06 15.11 -14.94
CA ASP A 95 5.60 13.74 -15.14
C ASP A 95 6.57 12.70 -14.54
N LEU A 96 6.22 11.41 -14.64
CA LEU A 96 7.04 10.34 -14.11
C LEU A 96 8.37 10.17 -14.84
N LYS A 97 8.44 10.51 -16.13
CA LYS A 97 9.68 10.41 -16.89
C LYS A 97 10.73 11.41 -16.41
N GLU A 98 10.31 12.63 -16.08
CA GLU A 98 11.21 13.64 -15.50
C GLU A 98 11.73 13.21 -14.12
N LEU A 99 10.86 12.63 -13.26
CA LEU A 99 11.28 12.08 -11.97
C LEU A 99 12.31 10.95 -12.16
N VAL A 100 12.02 10.01 -13.03
CA VAL A 100 12.93 8.88 -13.31
C VAL A 100 14.27 9.37 -13.87
N ALA A 101 14.24 10.30 -14.83
CA ALA A 101 15.47 10.85 -15.41
C ALA A 101 16.35 11.57 -14.37
N ASP A 102 15.72 12.33 -13.47
CA ASP A 102 16.43 13.00 -12.36
C ASP A 102 17.00 11.97 -11.36
N ALA A 103 16.24 10.92 -11.04
CA ALA A 103 16.71 9.86 -10.16
C ALA A 103 17.88 9.05 -10.76
N GLN A 104 17.85 8.80 -12.07
CA GLN A 104 18.96 8.16 -12.80
C GLN A 104 20.21 9.05 -12.84
N ALA A 105 20.05 10.35 -13.02
CA ALA A 105 21.15 11.31 -13.00
C ALA A 105 21.75 11.54 -11.61
N ASN A 106 20.98 11.28 -10.55
CA ASN A 106 21.34 11.51 -9.15
C ASN A 106 21.08 10.26 -8.28
N PRO A 107 21.81 9.14 -8.46
CA PRO A 107 21.58 7.88 -7.77
C PRO A 107 21.55 8.05 -6.25
N GLY A 108 20.49 7.52 -5.59
CA GLY A 108 20.30 7.54 -4.16
C GLY A 108 20.03 8.93 -3.54
N LYS A 109 19.92 10.00 -4.36
CA LYS A 109 19.60 11.35 -3.84
C LYS A 109 18.11 11.60 -3.67
N ILE A 110 17.29 11.03 -4.53
CA ILE A 110 15.85 11.16 -4.48
C ILE A 110 15.30 10.31 -3.32
N LYS A 111 14.51 10.92 -2.45
CA LYS A 111 13.95 10.27 -1.27
C LYS A 111 12.51 9.82 -1.53
N ALA A 112 12.19 8.60 -1.13
CA ALA A 112 10.81 8.11 -1.14
C ALA A 112 10.34 7.77 0.27
N SER A 113 9.19 8.30 0.69
CA SER A 113 8.54 7.82 1.90
C SER A 113 7.86 6.48 1.69
N THR A 114 7.93 5.61 2.68
CA THR A 114 7.28 4.29 2.66
C THR A 114 6.51 4.05 3.96
N ASN A 115 5.52 3.15 3.92
CA ASN A 115 4.69 2.82 5.08
C ASN A 115 5.24 1.64 5.91
N GLY A 116 6.56 1.43 5.87
CA GLY A 116 7.28 0.33 6.50
C GLY A 116 8.23 -0.35 5.53
N VAL A 117 9.27 -1.02 6.02
CA VAL A 117 10.36 -1.57 5.19
C VAL A 117 9.89 -2.67 4.23
N GLN A 118 8.87 -3.43 4.60
CA GLN A 118 8.34 -4.55 3.80
C GLN A 118 6.88 -4.37 3.42
N ALA A 119 6.35 -3.20 3.67
CA ALA A 119 4.97 -2.88 3.38
C ALA A 119 4.75 -2.63 1.87
N SER A 120 3.49 -2.71 1.44
CA SER A 120 3.12 -2.65 0.02
C SER A 120 3.57 -1.38 -0.71
N ASN A 121 3.65 -0.23 -0.01
CA ASN A 121 4.09 1.02 -0.64
C ASN A 121 5.60 1.04 -0.86
N HIS A 122 6.37 0.40 0.05
CA HIS A 122 7.81 0.19 -0.16
C HIS A 122 8.06 -0.71 -1.39
N THR A 123 7.33 -1.82 -1.48
CA THR A 123 7.44 -2.73 -2.62
C THR A 123 7.06 -2.05 -3.94
N ALA A 124 6.04 -1.16 -3.95
CA ALA A 124 5.68 -0.38 -5.13
C ALA A 124 6.84 0.53 -5.58
N ALA A 125 7.46 1.25 -4.64
CA ALA A 125 8.62 2.09 -4.94
C ALA A 125 9.81 1.27 -5.46
N GLN A 126 10.03 0.08 -4.89
CA GLN A 126 11.09 -0.85 -5.34
C GLN A 126 10.81 -1.40 -6.75
N LEU A 127 9.57 -1.75 -7.07
CA LEU A 127 9.18 -2.19 -8.41
C LEU A 127 9.40 -1.08 -9.44
N LEU A 128 9.02 0.16 -9.12
CA LEU A 128 9.29 1.30 -9.98
C LEU A 128 10.79 1.49 -10.20
N SER A 129 11.55 1.57 -9.11
CA SER A 129 13.01 1.75 -9.13
C SER A 129 13.70 0.68 -9.99
N THR A 130 13.37 -0.59 -9.76
CA THR A 130 13.96 -1.72 -10.48
C THR A 130 13.58 -1.70 -11.97
N SER A 131 12.30 -1.45 -12.29
CA SER A 131 11.82 -1.46 -13.68
C SER A 131 12.28 -0.25 -14.49
N ALA A 132 12.49 0.89 -13.83
CA ALA A 132 12.96 2.12 -14.45
C ALA A 132 14.49 2.33 -14.34
N GLY A 133 15.21 1.45 -13.65
CA GLY A 133 16.68 1.47 -13.56
C GLY A 133 17.25 2.68 -12.80
N PHE A 134 16.70 3.01 -11.62
CA PHE A 134 17.25 4.07 -10.78
C PHE A 134 17.36 3.65 -9.31
N GLU A 135 18.18 4.36 -8.54
CA GLU A 135 18.33 4.22 -7.11
C GLU A 135 17.65 5.37 -6.36
N TYR A 136 17.03 5.07 -5.22
CA TYR A 136 16.41 6.06 -4.36
C TYR A 136 16.73 5.78 -2.89
N ASN A 137 16.54 6.78 -2.03
CA ASN A 137 16.68 6.66 -0.58
C ASN A 137 15.29 6.41 0.04
N ALA A 138 15.07 5.21 0.56
CA ALA A 138 13.82 4.86 1.23
C ALA A 138 13.78 5.39 2.66
N VAL A 139 12.74 6.17 3.00
CA VAL A 139 12.49 6.70 4.34
C VAL A 139 11.23 6.04 4.90
N PRO A 140 11.37 5.06 5.81
CA PRO A 140 10.21 4.33 6.37
C PRO A 140 9.51 5.14 7.46
N TYR A 141 8.19 5.12 7.45
CA TYR A 141 7.30 5.71 8.45
C TYR A 141 6.41 4.64 9.09
N GLY A 142 5.73 4.97 10.18
CA GLY A 142 4.87 4.04 10.93
C GLY A 142 3.57 3.64 10.23
N GLY A 143 3.26 4.26 9.10
CA GLY A 143 2.06 3.96 8.31
C GLY A 143 1.83 4.96 7.18
N THR A 144 0.79 4.73 6.37
CA THR A 144 0.50 5.57 5.19
C THR A 144 0.17 7.01 5.55
N ALA A 145 -0.44 7.28 6.69
CA ALA A 145 -0.77 8.65 7.11
C ALA A 145 0.50 9.49 7.33
N ASP A 146 1.46 8.97 8.10
CA ASP A 146 2.74 9.65 8.38
C ASP A 146 3.59 9.76 7.10
N GLN A 147 3.60 8.72 6.28
CA GLN A 147 4.25 8.68 4.97
C GLN A 147 3.78 9.83 4.06
N LEU A 148 2.46 10.01 3.93
CA LEU A 148 1.89 11.08 3.11
C LEU A 148 2.04 12.46 3.74
N LEU A 149 2.05 12.54 5.07
CA LEU A 149 2.34 13.80 5.77
C LEU A 149 3.75 14.29 5.46
N ALA A 150 4.75 13.42 5.54
CA ALA A 150 6.13 13.73 5.22
C ALA A 150 6.29 14.20 3.76
N LEU A 151 5.57 13.57 2.80
CA LEU A 151 5.56 14.03 1.42
C LEU A 151 4.96 15.44 1.27
N ARG A 152 3.84 15.71 1.94
CA ARG A 152 3.19 17.04 1.94
C ARG A 152 4.06 18.13 2.54
N GLN A 153 4.84 17.78 3.57
CA GLN A 153 5.80 18.68 4.23
C GLN A 153 7.08 18.90 3.41
N GLY A 154 7.31 18.10 2.37
CA GLY A 154 8.51 18.19 1.53
C GLY A 154 9.76 17.57 2.17
N GLU A 155 9.60 16.70 3.16
CA GLU A 155 10.72 15.95 3.76
C GLU A 155 11.29 14.88 2.81
N VAL A 156 10.43 14.41 1.90
CA VAL A 156 10.74 13.44 0.86
C VAL A 156 10.21 13.93 -0.50
N ASP A 157 10.71 13.33 -1.56
CA ASP A 157 10.52 13.79 -2.93
C ASP A 157 9.29 13.14 -3.61
N PHE A 158 9.11 11.84 -3.39
CA PHE A 158 7.96 11.10 -3.91
C PHE A 158 7.49 10.03 -2.93
N SER A 159 6.38 9.42 -3.24
CA SER A 159 5.85 8.28 -2.50
C SER A 159 5.08 7.34 -3.43
N CYS A 160 4.94 6.08 -3.02
CA CYS A 160 3.93 5.20 -3.56
C CYS A 160 2.83 5.01 -2.53
N ALA A 161 1.58 5.14 -2.96
CA ALA A 161 0.40 5.02 -2.10
C ALA A 161 -0.72 4.27 -2.83
N LYS A 162 -1.91 4.19 -2.27
CA LYS A 162 -3.09 3.68 -2.98
C LYS A 162 -3.99 4.83 -3.42
N VAL A 163 -4.73 4.64 -4.50
CA VAL A 163 -5.67 5.66 -5.02
C VAL A 163 -6.56 6.22 -3.90
N ALA A 164 -7.14 5.32 -3.08
CA ALA A 164 -8.02 5.74 -1.99
C ALA A 164 -7.32 6.55 -0.90
N ASP A 165 -6.05 6.30 -0.62
CA ASP A 165 -5.27 7.03 0.39
C ASP A 165 -5.03 8.48 -0.02
N VAL A 166 -4.91 8.76 -1.31
CA VAL A 166 -4.59 10.10 -1.85
C VAL A 166 -5.80 10.84 -2.43
N ALA A 167 -6.95 10.21 -2.55
CA ALA A 167 -8.12 10.75 -3.24
C ALA A 167 -8.53 12.17 -2.77
N LYS A 168 -8.46 12.43 -1.46
CA LYS A 168 -8.76 13.76 -0.90
C LYS A 168 -7.65 14.79 -1.10
N LEU A 169 -6.42 14.34 -1.35
CA LEU A 169 -5.24 15.18 -1.47
C LEU A 169 -4.95 15.60 -2.92
N ILE A 170 -5.51 14.87 -3.88
CA ILE A 170 -5.35 15.15 -5.32
C ILE A 170 -6.54 15.91 -5.94
N ASN A 171 -7.65 16.02 -5.19
CA ASN A 171 -8.89 16.64 -5.64
C ASN A 171 -9.18 17.92 -4.84
N GLY A 172 -10.03 18.80 -5.40
CA GLY A 172 -10.45 20.05 -4.78
C GLY A 172 -9.80 21.28 -5.43
N GLU A 173 -10.09 22.45 -4.85
CA GLU A 173 -9.59 23.73 -5.38
C GLU A 173 -8.08 23.92 -5.22
N ASN A 174 -7.49 23.30 -4.18
CA ASN A 174 -6.07 23.38 -3.86
C ASN A 174 -5.51 21.98 -3.61
N PRO A 175 -5.25 21.17 -4.65
CA PRO A 175 -4.69 19.84 -4.46
C PRO A 175 -3.27 19.93 -3.89
N GLU A 176 -3.00 19.12 -2.86
CA GLU A 176 -1.69 19.09 -2.20
C GLU A 176 -0.72 18.12 -2.88
N LEU A 177 -1.27 17.07 -3.50
CA LEU A 177 -0.51 16.03 -4.20
C LEU A 177 -1.02 15.88 -5.63
N ARG A 178 -0.21 15.28 -6.48
CA ARG A 178 -0.61 14.80 -7.82
C ARG A 178 -0.02 13.43 -8.11
N ILE A 179 -0.72 12.68 -8.93
CA ILE A 179 -0.31 11.34 -9.35
C ILE A 179 0.49 11.46 -10.65
N LEU A 180 1.62 10.76 -10.71
CA LEU A 180 2.47 10.71 -11.92
C LEU A 180 2.29 9.43 -12.73
N GLY A 181 1.75 8.37 -12.12
CA GLY A 181 1.51 7.10 -12.80
C GLY A 181 0.81 6.09 -11.90
N ILE A 182 0.16 5.11 -12.52
CA ILE A 182 -0.59 4.05 -11.86
C ILE A 182 -0.03 2.67 -12.20
N PHE A 183 0.03 1.79 -11.22
CA PHE A 183 0.49 0.40 -11.37
C PHE A 183 -0.65 -0.50 -11.86
N ASP A 184 -1.09 -0.29 -13.09
CA ASP A 184 -2.14 -1.10 -13.68
C ASP A 184 -1.83 -1.36 -15.17
N GLU A 185 -2.50 -2.35 -15.74
CA GLU A 185 -2.43 -2.65 -17.18
C GLU A 185 -3.26 -1.65 -18.02
N LYS A 186 -4.24 -1.01 -17.37
CA LYS A 186 -5.13 -0.01 -17.99
C LYS A 186 -5.25 1.20 -17.07
N ARG A 187 -5.54 2.36 -17.65
CA ARG A 187 -5.84 3.57 -16.88
C ARG A 187 -7.10 3.37 -16.03
N ASP A 188 -7.09 3.92 -14.82
CA ASP A 188 -8.27 3.92 -13.96
C ASP A 188 -9.33 4.87 -14.56
N PRO A 189 -10.59 4.43 -14.72
CA PRO A 189 -11.67 5.28 -15.22
C PRO A 189 -11.91 6.56 -14.41
N LEU A 190 -11.55 6.56 -13.12
CA LEU A 190 -11.61 7.73 -12.25
C LEU A 190 -10.39 8.66 -12.38
N LEU A 191 -9.34 8.19 -13.05
CA LEU A 191 -8.07 8.91 -13.25
C LEU A 191 -7.63 8.81 -14.74
N PRO A 192 -8.47 9.22 -15.69
CA PRO A 192 -8.23 8.99 -17.13
C PRO A 192 -6.98 9.68 -17.67
N ASP A 193 -6.53 10.75 -17.03
CA ASP A 193 -5.35 11.51 -17.42
C ASP A 193 -4.04 10.95 -16.84
N VAL A 194 -4.14 10.02 -15.88
CA VAL A 194 -2.96 9.39 -15.27
C VAL A 194 -2.50 8.20 -16.12
N PRO A 195 -1.27 8.23 -16.66
CA PRO A 195 -0.76 7.12 -17.46
C PRO A 195 -0.47 5.91 -16.58
N THR A 196 -0.58 4.71 -17.17
CA THR A 196 -0.05 3.50 -16.53
C THR A 196 1.48 3.50 -16.61
N LEU A 197 2.14 2.80 -15.69
CA LEU A 197 3.58 2.62 -15.76
C LEU A 197 3.99 1.84 -17.01
N GLY A 198 3.14 0.95 -17.52
CA GLY A 198 3.34 0.22 -18.77
C GLY A 198 3.33 1.13 -19.99
N GLU A 199 2.42 2.11 -20.07
CA GLU A 199 2.42 3.15 -21.14
C GLU A 199 3.71 3.99 -21.15
N LEU A 200 4.34 4.14 -19.99
CA LEU A 200 5.60 4.88 -19.85
C LEU A 200 6.86 4.03 -20.10
N GLY A 201 6.68 2.72 -20.35
CA GLY A 201 7.77 1.79 -20.64
C GLY A 201 8.45 1.19 -19.39
N TYR A 202 7.80 1.27 -18.24
CA TYR A 202 8.32 0.74 -16.97
C TYR A 202 7.63 -0.58 -16.60
N TYR A 203 6.91 -0.60 -15.45
CA TYR A 203 6.24 -1.78 -14.95
C TYR A 203 4.85 -1.95 -15.59
N ASN A 204 4.61 -3.08 -16.28
CA ASN A 204 3.42 -3.30 -17.12
C ASN A 204 2.40 -4.28 -16.56
N LYS A 205 2.40 -4.51 -15.25
CA LYS A 205 1.44 -5.38 -14.56
C LYS A 205 0.68 -4.59 -13.51
N TRP A 206 -0.46 -5.13 -13.08
CA TRP A 206 -1.12 -4.63 -11.90
C TRP A 206 -0.25 -4.85 -10.66
N TYR A 207 -0.15 -3.83 -9.83
CA TYR A 207 0.39 -3.92 -8.49
C TYR A 207 -0.42 -3.04 -7.54
N GLY A 208 -0.70 -3.58 -6.36
CA GLY A 208 -1.45 -2.85 -5.35
C GLY A 208 -1.46 -3.58 -4.03
N SER A 209 -2.53 -3.41 -3.29
CA SER A 209 -2.79 -4.20 -2.09
C SER A 209 -4.21 -4.74 -2.11
N ALA A 210 -4.36 -5.93 -1.56
CA ALA A 210 -5.66 -6.48 -1.24
C ALA A 210 -5.78 -6.64 0.27
N ARG A 211 -7.01 -6.53 0.77
CA ARG A 211 -7.32 -6.85 2.16
C ARG A 211 -8.32 -7.97 2.17
N ALA A 212 -7.96 -9.05 2.83
CA ALA A 212 -8.77 -10.24 2.89
C ALA A 212 -9.14 -10.57 4.34
N LEU A 213 -10.36 -11.06 4.52
CA LEU A 213 -10.81 -11.69 5.75
C LEU A 213 -10.33 -13.15 5.74
N VAL A 214 -9.78 -13.59 6.85
CA VAL A 214 -9.20 -14.94 7.02
C VAL A 214 -9.54 -15.49 8.39
N ALA A 215 -9.40 -16.80 8.55
CA ALA A 215 -9.53 -17.51 9.81
C ALA A 215 -8.29 -18.37 10.10
#